data_f4bcaa8a3e9f8ffc40bb70c14743e5d5
#
_entry.id   f4bcaa8a3e9f8ffc40bb70c14743e5d5
#
_cell.length_a   1.000
_cell.length_b   1.000
_cell.length_c   1.000
_cell.angle_alpha   90.00
_cell.angle_beta   90.00
_cell.angle_gamma   90.00
#
_symmetry.space_group_name_H-M   'P 1'
#
loop_
_entity.id
_entity.type
_entity.pdbx_description
1 polymer ?
#
loop_
_entity_poly.entity_id
_entity_poly.type
_entity_poly.pdbx_seq_one_letter_code
_entity_poly.pdbx_strand_id
1 'polypeptide(L)'
;MTNTVIPDTTVVLRTSVDNWVDRGGEYVDGAWQFVLDEQAFPAGLQFKFVIPPGRWMLGGNLTAGPQAPGAVLSYTDAQVQFPFLAALVTEDGVVAQTLLNRNVDPTIVYDVIVVGSGMGGGVLASTLADAGARVLVLEAGSLLFPTHVGNLPRRLLIGQFQKQIWSLWQNFGVVNYTNVDGSNYQGAQGFNLGGRSIFWGSLIPQLTPWQLAAWPAAVSDYLLSQGGYTAALKALNADQLPDSAFQNSSRSYLDTLVPGWNAADGPVGVQYMGATNWSIPVGIFSTADLLLEDVLVQEPPQLSPTGRTPVTVNLNHAVWNVTFDPNDATRVTGVQCFDLLAQEQRSYLGTNVVLCAGTIESAKIALQSGLSDPNGKIGQGITDHMIRYRHFVVPPGHANASSTDSAKLLLQNPAATVDQHAFDIVVELGAEFNQGRYIDPVHLAQDENIRNGYMLCEIVFQYYSPLLDGNYVATVGDPPNPASPVNLYMAPATPSPALLSEADQIAQNVLTAFNALPVYGEDPSMALQIAAIGGVAHEVGTLRMAGDGTGVVDADLKFLGYQNLYACDNSVFPVSPAANPSLTLVALALRLASQLTQTSGTPPS
;
A
#
# COMPACT_ATOMS: atom_id res chain seq x y z
N MET A 1 -18.13 11.42 -24.76
CA MET A 1 -17.08 11.00 -23.79
C MET A 1 -17.52 11.31 -22.36
N THR A 2 -18.57 10.65 -21.89
CA THR A 2 -19.16 10.98 -20.59
C THR A 2 -18.70 10.05 -19.48
N ASN A 3 -18.31 8.81 -19.79
CA ASN A 3 -18.02 7.80 -18.76
C ASN A 3 -16.54 7.61 -18.42
N THR A 4 -15.62 8.22 -19.18
CA THR A 4 -14.17 8.05 -18.98
C THR A 4 -13.41 9.36 -18.80
N VAL A 5 -14.10 10.49 -18.93
CA VAL A 5 -13.51 11.83 -18.79
C VAL A 5 -14.38 12.66 -17.86
N ILE A 6 -13.80 13.13 -16.77
CA ILE A 6 -14.46 14.08 -15.86
C ILE A 6 -14.63 15.40 -16.59
N PRO A 7 -15.75 16.14 -16.43
CA PRO A 7 -15.99 17.40 -17.12
C PRO A 7 -14.86 18.43 -17.01
N ASP A 8 -14.15 18.46 -15.87
CA ASP A 8 -13.03 19.37 -15.63
C ASP A 8 -11.67 18.84 -16.13
N THR A 9 -11.65 17.66 -16.76
CA THR A 9 -10.42 17.08 -17.27
C THR A 9 -10.17 17.56 -18.70
N THR A 10 -9.05 18.21 -18.93
CA THR A 10 -8.64 18.60 -20.28
C THR A 10 -8.32 17.38 -21.13
N VAL A 11 -8.93 17.28 -22.30
CA VAL A 11 -8.56 16.31 -23.33
C VAL A 11 -7.86 17.03 -24.45
N VAL A 12 -6.80 16.47 -24.97
CA VAL A 12 -6.09 16.96 -26.16
C VAL A 12 -6.13 15.90 -27.26
N LEU A 13 -6.02 16.36 -28.49
CA LEU A 13 -5.84 15.51 -29.65
C LEU A 13 -4.36 15.51 -30.06
N ARG A 14 -3.79 14.33 -30.28
CA ARG A 14 -2.44 14.18 -30.87
C ARG A 14 -2.53 13.45 -32.20
N THR A 15 -1.75 13.90 -33.18
CA THR A 15 -1.84 13.40 -34.55
C THR A 15 -0.49 13.02 -35.14
N SER A 16 -0.48 12.07 -36.09
CA SER A 16 0.73 11.60 -36.76
C SER A 16 1.38 12.63 -37.70
N VAL A 17 0.65 13.67 -38.07
CA VAL A 17 1.15 14.65 -39.06
C VAL A 17 1.91 15.82 -38.45
N ASP A 18 1.79 16.00 -37.15
CA ASP A 18 2.45 17.07 -36.39
C ASP A 18 3.37 16.53 -35.28
N ASN A 19 3.82 15.31 -35.46
CA ASN A 19 4.71 14.65 -34.51
C ASN A 19 4.11 14.45 -33.11
N TRP A 20 2.79 14.21 -33.05
CA TRP A 20 2.04 13.90 -31.83
C TRP A 20 2.04 15.03 -30.77
N VAL A 21 2.04 16.29 -31.22
CA VAL A 21 1.96 17.46 -30.35
C VAL A 21 0.53 17.66 -29.84
N ASP A 22 0.40 18.20 -28.62
CA ASP A 22 -0.89 18.48 -28.00
C ASP A 22 -1.68 19.54 -28.77
N ARG A 23 -2.88 19.18 -29.21
CA ARG A 23 -3.87 20.10 -29.80
C ARG A 23 -5.04 20.22 -28.82
N GLY A 24 -5.27 21.43 -28.35
CA GLY A 24 -6.39 21.73 -27.48
C GLY A 24 -7.74 21.56 -28.19
N GLY A 25 -8.73 21.13 -27.43
CA GLY A 25 -10.14 21.11 -27.83
C GLY A 25 -10.97 21.98 -26.90
N GLU A 26 -12.22 22.16 -27.24
CA GLU A 26 -13.23 22.82 -26.41
C GLU A 26 -14.29 21.81 -25.97
N TYR A 27 -14.73 21.91 -24.71
CA TYR A 27 -15.83 21.08 -24.22
C TYR A 27 -17.15 21.84 -24.39
N VAL A 28 -17.96 21.40 -25.35
CA VAL A 28 -19.22 22.02 -25.71
C VAL A 28 -20.33 20.99 -25.79
N ASP A 29 -21.47 21.27 -25.16
CA ASP A 29 -22.68 20.44 -25.21
C ASP A 29 -22.43 18.95 -24.85
N GLY A 30 -21.59 18.69 -23.84
CA GLY A 30 -21.30 17.35 -23.36
C GLY A 30 -20.28 16.59 -24.22
N ALA A 31 -19.58 17.23 -25.14
CA ALA A 31 -18.58 16.61 -25.98
C ALA A 31 -17.31 17.46 -26.12
N TRP A 32 -16.14 16.81 -26.20
CA TRP A 32 -14.91 17.45 -26.61
C TRP A 32 -14.88 17.63 -28.11
N GLN A 33 -14.65 18.86 -28.58
CA GLN A 33 -14.61 19.23 -30.00
C GLN A 33 -13.21 19.71 -30.37
N PHE A 34 -12.69 19.19 -31.47
CA PHE A 34 -11.39 19.54 -32.04
C PHE A 34 -11.58 19.99 -33.48
N VAL A 35 -11.07 21.16 -33.82
CA VAL A 35 -11.12 21.68 -35.19
C VAL A 35 -9.76 21.48 -35.85
N LEU A 36 -9.75 20.79 -36.99
CA LEU A 36 -8.56 20.54 -37.79
C LEU A 36 -8.65 21.22 -39.14
N ASP A 37 -7.55 21.81 -39.59
CA ASP A 37 -7.45 22.39 -40.94
C ASP A 37 -7.26 21.27 -41.97
N GLU A 38 -8.19 21.12 -42.89
CA GLU A 38 -8.18 20.09 -43.92
C GLU A 38 -6.91 20.12 -44.77
N GLN A 39 -6.37 21.29 -45.06
CA GLN A 39 -5.15 21.43 -45.89
C GLN A 39 -3.90 20.86 -45.22
N ALA A 40 -3.92 20.73 -43.90
CA ALA A 40 -2.83 20.15 -43.13
C ALA A 40 -2.81 18.59 -43.14
N PHE A 41 -3.90 17.94 -43.60
CA PHE A 41 -4.07 16.47 -43.47
C PHE A 41 -4.47 15.79 -44.80
N PRO A 42 -3.74 15.94 -45.89
CA PRO A 42 -4.20 15.51 -47.23
C PRO A 42 -4.19 13.99 -47.46
N ALA A 43 -3.44 13.23 -46.70
CA ALA A 43 -3.21 11.80 -46.94
C ALA A 43 -3.93 10.85 -45.95
N GLY A 44 -4.85 11.37 -45.13
CA GLY A 44 -5.42 10.66 -44.01
C GLY A 44 -4.57 10.85 -42.73
N LEU A 45 -5.23 10.68 -41.63
CA LEU A 45 -4.74 11.05 -40.31
C LEU A 45 -4.78 9.85 -39.37
N GLN A 46 -3.67 9.58 -38.72
CA GLN A 46 -3.69 8.76 -37.51
C GLN A 46 -3.69 9.68 -36.28
N PHE A 47 -4.52 9.37 -35.30
CA PHE A 47 -4.65 10.22 -34.13
C PHE A 47 -5.08 9.44 -32.90
N LYS A 48 -4.87 10.05 -31.73
CA LYS A 48 -5.35 9.60 -30.43
C LYS A 48 -5.80 10.78 -29.57
N PHE A 49 -6.75 10.49 -28.69
CA PHE A 49 -7.08 11.41 -27.60
C PHE A 49 -6.20 11.12 -26.39
N VAL A 50 -5.76 12.18 -25.71
CA VAL A 50 -4.85 12.10 -24.57
C VAL A 50 -5.37 13.00 -23.45
N ILE A 51 -5.32 12.54 -22.22
CA ILE A 51 -5.47 13.38 -21.03
C ILE A 51 -4.06 13.72 -20.55
N PRO A 52 -3.63 14.99 -20.62
CA PRO A 52 -2.28 15.37 -20.21
C PRO A 52 -1.98 14.99 -18.74
N PRO A 53 -0.70 14.69 -18.42
CA PRO A 53 0.47 14.80 -19.29
C PRO A 53 0.71 13.60 -20.22
N GLY A 54 0.12 12.44 -20.04
CA GLY A 54 0.44 11.27 -20.86
C GLY A 54 -0.54 10.11 -20.73
N ARG A 55 -1.79 10.35 -20.36
CA ARG A 55 -2.84 9.32 -20.29
C ARG A 55 -3.49 9.14 -21.65
N TRP A 56 -2.94 8.23 -22.43
CA TRP A 56 -3.41 7.94 -23.78
C TRP A 56 -4.71 7.11 -23.75
N MET A 57 -5.58 7.35 -24.74
CA MET A 57 -6.72 6.46 -24.97
C MET A 57 -6.26 5.03 -25.25
N LEU A 58 -7.06 4.07 -24.81
CA LEU A 58 -6.83 2.65 -25.07
C LEU A 58 -7.03 2.30 -26.56
N GLY A 59 -6.46 1.19 -26.98
CA GLY A 59 -6.58 0.74 -28.36
C GLY A 59 -5.52 1.31 -29.28
N GLY A 60 -5.58 0.90 -30.55
CA GLY A 60 -4.72 1.41 -31.62
C GLY A 60 -5.00 2.87 -31.95
N ASN A 61 -4.18 3.45 -32.84
CA ASN A 61 -4.47 4.77 -33.38
C ASN A 61 -5.78 4.75 -34.16
N LEU A 62 -6.61 5.75 -33.92
CA LEU A 62 -7.76 6.02 -34.77
C LEU A 62 -7.27 6.56 -36.12
N THR A 63 -8.03 6.30 -37.18
CA THR A 63 -7.69 6.78 -38.52
C THR A 63 -8.84 7.56 -39.14
N ALA A 64 -8.53 8.68 -39.77
CA ALA A 64 -9.48 9.42 -40.59
C ALA A 64 -8.92 9.57 -41.99
N GLY A 65 -9.68 9.18 -42.99
CA GLY A 65 -9.39 9.50 -44.38
C GLY A 65 -9.69 10.97 -44.71
N PRO A 66 -9.37 11.43 -45.93
CA PRO A 66 -9.73 12.75 -46.38
C PRO A 66 -11.24 13.02 -46.23
N GLN A 67 -11.60 14.15 -45.67
CA GLN A 67 -12.97 14.57 -45.42
C GLN A 67 -13.31 15.83 -46.24
N ALA A 68 -14.60 16.04 -46.51
CA ALA A 68 -15.05 17.28 -47.09
C ALA A 68 -14.99 18.44 -46.07
N PRO A 69 -14.78 19.69 -46.51
CA PRO A 69 -14.80 20.81 -45.60
C PRO A 69 -16.07 20.88 -44.75
N GLY A 70 -15.90 21.04 -43.45
CA GLY A 70 -17.00 21.04 -42.48
C GLY A 70 -17.56 19.67 -42.10
N ALA A 71 -16.94 18.59 -42.54
CA ALA A 71 -17.32 17.23 -42.06
C ALA A 71 -17.07 17.07 -40.58
N VAL A 72 -17.97 16.37 -39.87
CA VAL A 72 -17.85 16.06 -38.45
C VAL A 72 -17.68 14.56 -38.30
N LEU A 73 -16.59 14.16 -37.68
CA LEU A 73 -16.36 12.79 -37.24
C LEU A 73 -16.68 12.70 -35.76
N SER A 74 -17.58 11.79 -35.40
CA SER A 74 -17.99 11.58 -34.00
C SER A 74 -17.51 10.24 -33.49
N TYR A 75 -16.97 10.24 -32.28
CA TYR A 75 -16.52 9.05 -31.58
C TYR A 75 -17.25 8.96 -30.24
N THR A 76 -17.76 7.78 -29.94
CA THR A 76 -18.49 7.51 -28.69
C THR A 76 -17.52 7.14 -27.57
N ASP A 77 -18.02 7.15 -26.33
CA ASP A 77 -17.26 6.71 -25.15
C ASP A 77 -16.84 5.23 -25.27
N ALA A 78 -17.58 4.40 -25.99
CA ALA A 78 -17.19 3.03 -26.25
C ALA A 78 -15.96 2.91 -27.18
N GLN A 79 -15.75 3.90 -28.04
CA GLN A 79 -14.63 3.93 -28.99
C GLN A 79 -13.41 4.66 -28.41
N VAL A 80 -13.62 5.56 -27.44
CA VAL A 80 -12.55 6.36 -26.81
C VAL A 80 -12.59 6.13 -25.31
N GLN A 81 -11.80 5.17 -24.86
CA GLN A 81 -11.66 4.82 -23.45
C GLN A 81 -10.24 5.15 -22.99
N PHE A 82 -10.10 5.54 -21.72
CA PHE A 82 -8.82 5.80 -21.08
C PHE A 82 -8.50 4.76 -20.01
N PRO A 83 -7.21 4.47 -19.75
CA PRO A 83 -6.87 3.55 -18.68
C PRO A 83 -7.32 4.08 -17.32
N PHE A 84 -7.76 3.19 -16.45
CA PHE A 84 -8.17 3.53 -15.08
C PHE A 84 -7.01 4.12 -14.27
N LEU A 85 -5.79 3.66 -14.55
CA LEU A 85 -4.58 4.02 -13.83
C LEU A 85 -3.54 4.55 -14.81
N ALA A 86 -3.51 5.86 -15.00
CA ALA A 86 -2.63 6.51 -15.99
C ALA A 86 -1.14 6.19 -15.81
N ALA A 87 -0.69 6.00 -14.56
CA ALA A 87 0.70 5.74 -14.24
C ALA A 87 1.19 4.32 -14.62
N LEU A 88 0.29 3.42 -15.00
CA LEU A 88 0.64 2.02 -15.30
C LEU A 88 0.76 1.73 -16.80
N VAL A 89 0.35 2.66 -17.64
CA VAL A 89 0.42 2.51 -19.10
C VAL A 89 1.40 3.55 -19.62
N THR A 90 2.54 3.10 -20.14
CA THR A 90 3.51 3.98 -20.79
C THR A 90 2.99 4.44 -22.14
N GLU A 91 3.65 5.43 -22.75
CA GLU A 91 3.33 5.95 -24.09
C GLU A 91 3.33 4.83 -25.15
N ASP A 92 4.21 3.85 -25.01
CA ASP A 92 4.31 2.65 -25.87
C ASP A 92 3.38 1.51 -25.43
N GLY A 93 2.66 1.68 -24.38
CA GLY A 93 1.49 0.89 -23.99
C GLY A 93 1.73 -0.31 -23.12
N VAL A 94 2.95 -0.86 -22.91
CA VAL A 94 3.05 -2.14 -22.18
C VAL A 94 4.37 -2.37 -21.46
N VAL A 95 4.27 -2.76 -20.19
CA VAL A 95 5.36 -3.42 -19.48
C VAL A 95 5.26 -4.94 -19.74
N ALA A 96 6.32 -5.54 -20.27
CA ALA A 96 6.33 -6.95 -20.63
C ALA A 96 6.09 -7.86 -19.42
N GLN A 97 5.18 -8.82 -19.55
CA GLN A 97 4.85 -9.84 -18.55
C GLN A 97 5.28 -11.22 -19.01
N THR A 98 6.54 -11.45 -19.18
CA THR A 98 7.02 -12.74 -19.71
C THR A 98 7.20 -13.82 -18.64
N LEU A 99 7.14 -13.45 -17.35
CA LEU A 99 7.48 -14.36 -16.25
C LEU A 99 6.28 -14.95 -15.52
N LEU A 100 5.06 -14.43 -15.72
CA LEU A 100 3.89 -14.86 -14.96
C LEU A 100 2.95 -15.67 -15.84
N ASN A 101 2.39 -16.74 -15.29
CA ASN A 101 1.33 -17.52 -15.92
C ASN A 101 0.05 -16.71 -15.97
N ARG A 102 -0.14 -16.00 -17.06
CA ARG A 102 -1.40 -15.31 -17.33
C ARG A 102 -2.44 -16.30 -17.80
N ASN A 103 -3.56 -16.35 -17.12
CA ASN A 103 -4.71 -17.11 -17.59
C ASN A 103 -5.89 -16.18 -17.82
N VAL A 104 -6.34 -16.10 -19.04
CA VAL A 104 -7.45 -15.24 -19.48
C VAL A 104 -8.71 -16.03 -19.89
N ASP A 105 -8.73 -17.34 -19.65
CA ASP A 105 -9.92 -18.16 -19.93
C ASP A 105 -11.07 -17.78 -18.98
N PRO A 106 -12.17 -17.20 -19.48
CA PRO A 106 -13.28 -16.75 -18.66
C PRO A 106 -14.15 -17.89 -18.12
N THR A 107 -13.91 -19.14 -18.55
CA THR A 107 -14.68 -20.30 -18.12
C THR A 107 -14.14 -20.96 -16.86
N ILE A 108 -12.91 -20.61 -16.46
CA ILE A 108 -12.28 -21.16 -15.26
C ILE A 108 -12.94 -20.56 -14.02
N VAL A 109 -13.37 -21.41 -13.12
CA VAL A 109 -13.83 -21.02 -11.79
C VAL A 109 -12.69 -21.24 -10.80
N TYR A 110 -12.26 -20.17 -10.17
CA TYR A 110 -11.27 -20.20 -9.10
C TYR A 110 -11.95 -20.42 -7.74
N ASP A 111 -11.28 -21.11 -6.82
CA ASP A 111 -11.79 -21.23 -5.46
C ASP A 111 -11.78 -19.88 -4.76
N VAL A 112 -10.74 -19.09 -5.01
CA VAL A 112 -10.62 -17.73 -4.48
C VAL A 112 -10.02 -16.78 -5.53
N ILE A 113 -10.68 -15.64 -5.75
CA ILE A 113 -10.10 -14.47 -6.44
C ILE A 113 -9.62 -13.48 -5.39
N VAL A 114 -8.34 -13.16 -5.42
CA VAL A 114 -7.70 -12.15 -4.58
C VAL A 114 -7.44 -10.90 -5.42
N VAL A 115 -8.00 -9.77 -5.03
CA VAL A 115 -7.88 -8.50 -5.73
C VAL A 115 -6.80 -7.65 -5.07
N GLY A 116 -5.65 -7.57 -5.69
CA GLY A 116 -4.44 -6.90 -5.16
C GLY A 116 -3.42 -7.89 -4.60
N SER A 117 -2.16 -7.65 -4.90
CA SER A 117 -1.01 -8.50 -4.56
C SER A 117 -0.16 -7.99 -3.38
N GLY A 118 -0.63 -6.94 -2.69
CA GLY A 118 0.06 -6.35 -1.54
C GLY A 118 0.17 -7.28 -0.34
N MET A 119 0.57 -6.77 0.82
CA MET A 119 0.88 -7.55 2.02
C MET A 119 -0.23 -8.53 2.41
N GLY A 120 -1.50 -8.10 2.45
CA GLY A 120 -2.62 -8.98 2.79
C GLY A 120 -2.91 -9.98 1.69
N GLY A 121 -3.06 -9.51 0.44
CA GLY A 121 -3.44 -10.36 -0.70
C GLY A 121 -2.38 -11.37 -1.09
N GLY A 122 -1.11 -10.98 -1.09
CA GLY A 122 -0.01 -11.90 -1.43
C GLY A 122 0.15 -13.03 -0.42
N VAL A 123 0.14 -12.70 0.88
CA VAL A 123 0.21 -13.74 1.95
C VAL A 123 -1.03 -14.64 1.93
N LEU A 124 -2.22 -14.07 1.73
CA LEU A 124 -3.45 -14.84 1.63
C LEU A 124 -3.40 -15.82 0.45
N ALA A 125 -3.01 -15.34 -0.73
CA ALA A 125 -2.96 -16.14 -1.95
C ALA A 125 -1.97 -17.31 -1.83
N SER A 126 -0.76 -17.05 -1.33
CA SER A 126 0.27 -18.06 -1.10
C SER A 126 -0.23 -19.13 -0.11
N THR A 127 -0.79 -18.71 1.04
CA THR A 127 -1.29 -19.63 2.06
C THR A 127 -2.45 -20.50 1.55
N LEU A 128 -3.36 -19.95 0.76
CA LEU A 128 -4.45 -20.70 0.15
C LEU A 128 -3.94 -21.73 -0.87
N ALA A 129 -2.96 -21.34 -1.68
CA ALA A 129 -2.33 -22.24 -2.66
C ALA A 129 -1.59 -23.39 -1.99
N ASP A 130 -0.89 -23.12 -0.89
CA ASP A 130 -0.27 -24.15 -0.05
C ASP A 130 -1.30 -25.16 0.50
N ALA A 131 -2.51 -24.70 0.75
CA ALA A 131 -3.61 -25.57 1.17
C ALA A 131 -4.35 -26.25 -0.01
N GLY A 132 -3.88 -26.09 -1.25
CA GLY A 132 -4.42 -26.74 -2.43
C GLY A 132 -5.56 -25.98 -3.14
N ALA A 133 -5.88 -24.76 -2.74
CA ALA A 133 -6.88 -23.96 -3.41
C ALA A 133 -6.38 -23.42 -4.77
N ARG A 134 -7.28 -23.38 -5.76
CA ARG A 134 -7.01 -22.71 -7.04
C ARG A 134 -7.22 -21.21 -6.86
N VAL A 135 -6.13 -20.45 -6.82
CA VAL A 135 -6.14 -19.01 -6.55
C VAL A 135 -5.82 -18.19 -7.80
N LEU A 136 -6.60 -17.14 -8.04
CA LEU A 136 -6.29 -16.08 -9.00
C LEU A 136 -6.00 -14.78 -8.26
N VAL A 137 -4.83 -14.21 -8.49
CA VAL A 137 -4.49 -12.85 -8.05
C VAL A 137 -4.65 -11.90 -9.23
N LEU A 138 -5.41 -10.84 -9.06
CA LEU A 138 -5.56 -9.75 -10.02
C LEU A 138 -4.88 -8.51 -9.47
N GLU A 139 -3.79 -8.10 -10.12
CA GLU A 139 -3.00 -6.94 -9.76
C GLU A 139 -3.13 -5.86 -10.83
N ALA A 140 -3.51 -4.64 -10.42
CA ALA A 140 -3.67 -3.53 -11.35
C ALA A 140 -2.36 -3.07 -11.95
N GLY A 141 -1.25 -3.28 -11.25
CA GLY A 141 0.07 -2.86 -11.67
C GLY A 141 0.88 -3.92 -12.39
N SER A 142 2.11 -3.53 -12.71
CA SER A 142 3.11 -4.34 -13.41
C SER A 142 4.14 -4.93 -12.45
N LEU A 143 5.08 -5.73 -12.98
CA LEU A 143 6.27 -6.13 -12.26
C LEU A 143 7.30 -4.99 -12.30
N LEU A 144 7.51 -4.31 -11.17
CA LEU A 144 8.55 -3.28 -11.06
C LEU A 144 9.88 -3.88 -10.56
N PHE A 145 9.82 -4.59 -9.46
CA PHE A 145 10.96 -5.28 -8.85
C PHE A 145 10.53 -6.68 -8.40
N PRO A 146 11.40 -7.67 -8.56
CA PRO A 146 11.09 -9.04 -8.17
C PRO A 146 11.18 -9.27 -6.65
N THR A 147 11.66 -8.27 -5.90
CA THR A 147 11.89 -8.35 -4.46
C THR A 147 11.83 -6.96 -3.84
N HIS A 148 11.92 -6.87 -2.52
CA HIS A 148 12.01 -5.60 -1.81
C HIS A 148 13.21 -4.77 -2.30
N VAL A 149 13.02 -3.46 -2.53
CA VAL A 149 14.07 -2.57 -3.04
C VAL A 149 15.29 -2.50 -2.11
N GLY A 150 15.11 -2.76 -0.81
CA GLY A 150 16.19 -2.87 0.16
C GLY A 150 17.13 -4.06 -0.07
N ASN A 151 16.71 -5.07 -0.81
CA ASN A 151 17.51 -6.24 -1.16
C ASN A 151 18.40 -6.00 -2.40
N LEU A 152 18.18 -4.91 -3.12
CA LEU A 152 18.99 -4.56 -4.27
C LEU A 152 20.39 -4.10 -3.82
N PRO A 153 21.47 -4.42 -4.59
CA PRO A 153 22.83 -4.00 -4.27
C PRO A 153 22.93 -2.49 -4.13
N ARG A 154 23.50 -2.02 -3.03
CA ARG A 154 23.66 -0.60 -2.75
C ARG A 154 24.94 -0.34 -1.95
N ARG A 155 25.49 0.86 -2.09
CA ARG A 155 26.49 1.38 -1.19
C ARG A 155 25.82 2.22 -0.13
N LEU A 156 25.80 1.73 1.09
CA LEU A 156 25.38 2.50 2.26
C LEU A 156 26.49 2.45 3.30
N LEU A 157 26.80 3.60 3.85
CA LEU A 157 27.53 3.73 5.09
C LEU A 157 26.53 3.90 6.22
N ILE A 158 26.84 3.39 7.38
CA ILE A 158 26.01 3.59 8.58
C ILE A 158 25.78 5.08 8.80
N GLY A 159 24.57 5.45 9.13
CA GLY A 159 24.15 6.84 9.29
C GLY A 159 23.86 7.60 8.00
N GLN A 160 23.96 6.96 6.85
CA GLN A 160 23.56 7.57 5.59
C GLN A 160 22.11 7.20 5.23
N PHE A 161 21.42 8.18 4.65
CA PHE A 161 20.07 8.00 4.15
C PHE A 161 19.98 6.96 3.04
N GLN A 162 19.03 6.04 3.10
CA GLN A 162 18.77 5.05 2.06
C GLN A 162 18.05 5.69 0.87
N LYS A 163 18.78 6.43 0.08
CA LYS A 163 18.25 7.12 -1.12
C LYS A 163 17.42 6.22 -2.02
N GLN A 164 17.81 4.94 -2.11
CA GLN A 164 17.20 4.00 -3.04
C GLN A 164 15.73 3.73 -2.71
N ILE A 165 15.38 3.46 -1.46
CA ILE A 165 13.99 3.23 -1.06
C ILE A 165 13.13 4.47 -1.33
N TRP A 166 13.58 5.62 -0.88
CA TRP A 166 12.81 6.87 -0.98
C TRP A 166 12.72 7.40 -2.40
N SER A 167 13.84 7.40 -3.14
CA SER A 167 13.84 7.87 -4.53
C SER A 167 12.99 6.97 -5.42
N LEU A 168 13.03 5.66 -5.22
CA LEU A 168 12.19 4.75 -5.99
C LEU A 168 10.73 4.91 -5.61
N TRP A 169 10.40 5.02 -4.33
CA TRP A 169 9.02 5.26 -3.92
C TRP A 169 8.45 6.56 -4.48
N GLN A 170 9.21 7.66 -4.47
CA GLN A 170 8.79 8.93 -5.07
C GLN A 170 8.50 8.83 -6.58
N ASN A 171 9.22 7.94 -7.29
CA ASN A 171 9.03 7.74 -8.72
C ASN A 171 7.92 6.76 -9.07
N PHE A 172 7.70 5.73 -8.24
CA PHE A 172 6.77 4.64 -8.52
C PHE A 172 5.50 4.64 -7.67
N GLY A 173 5.42 5.45 -6.63
CA GLY A 173 4.19 5.68 -5.89
C GLY A 173 3.15 6.39 -6.76
N VAL A 174 1.95 5.85 -6.79
CA VAL A 174 0.86 6.35 -7.63
C VAL A 174 -0.12 7.17 -6.80
N VAL A 175 -0.48 8.34 -7.28
CA VAL A 175 -1.56 9.16 -6.71
C VAL A 175 -2.82 8.94 -7.55
N ASN A 176 -3.74 8.10 -7.08
CA ASN A 176 -5.00 7.80 -7.75
C ASN A 176 -6.21 8.34 -6.95
N TYR A 177 -6.07 9.55 -6.45
CA TYR A 177 -7.11 10.26 -5.71
C TYR A 177 -7.01 11.77 -5.98
N THR A 178 -8.09 12.47 -5.68
CA THR A 178 -8.14 13.94 -5.65
C THR A 178 -8.47 14.37 -4.23
N ASN A 179 -7.61 15.17 -3.60
CA ASN A 179 -7.94 15.80 -2.33
C ASN A 179 -9.07 16.80 -2.53
N VAL A 180 -10.13 16.69 -1.74
CA VAL A 180 -11.18 17.71 -1.69
C VAL A 180 -10.76 18.85 -0.74
N ASP A 181 -11.48 19.96 -0.77
CA ASP A 181 -11.18 21.13 0.06
C ASP A 181 -11.00 20.77 1.53
N GLY A 182 -9.88 21.17 2.11
CA GLY A 182 -9.51 20.88 3.50
C GLY A 182 -8.77 19.56 3.72
N SER A 183 -8.64 18.72 2.70
CA SER A 183 -7.83 17.49 2.75
C SER A 183 -6.38 17.78 2.35
N ASN A 184 -5.43 17.22 3.10
CA ASN A 184 -4.00 17.36 2.86
C ASN A 184 -3.29 15.99 2.84
N TYR A 185 -3.97 14.94 2.43
CA TYR A 185 -3.36 13.62 2.28
C TYR A 185 -2.28 13.63 1.20
N GLN A 186 -1.11 13.09 1.52
CA GLN A 186 0.07 13.05 0.65
C GLN A 186 0.59 11.62 0.41
N GLY A 187 -0.19 10.62 0.80
CA GLY A 187 0.18 9.23 0.57
C GLY A 187 0.15 8.84 -0.90
N ALA A 188 0.78 7.72 -1.20
CA ALA A 188 0.75 7.12 -2.53
C ALA A 188 0.38 5.63 -2.44
N GLN A 189 -0.09 5.09 -3.55
CA GLN A 189 -0.47 3.69 -3.70
C GLN A 189 0.60 2.96 -4.51
N GLY A 190 0.77 1.67 -4.24
CA GLY A 190 1.72 0.83 -4.98
C GLY A 190 0.96 -0.04 -5.99
N PHE A 191 0.90 0.40 -7.25
CA PHE A 191 0.34 -0.40 -8.34
C PHE A 191 1.46 -1.20 -9.02
N ASN A 192 1.80 -2.30 -8.39
CA ASN A 192 2.84 -3.23 -8.86
C ASN A 192 2.70 -4.56 -8.14
N LEU A 193 3.28 -5.62 -8.70
CA LEU A 193 3.37 -6.89 -7.99
C LEU A 193 4.00 -6.69 -6.61
N GLY A 194 3.32 -7.15 -5.57
CA GLY A 194 3.71 -6.96 -4.18
C GLY A 194 3.23 -5.66 -3.55
N GLY A 195 2.61 -4.75 -4.31
CA GLY A 195 2.12 -3.48 -3.80
C GLY A 195 3.19 -2.70 -3.05
N ARG A 196 2.80 -2.08 -1.93
CA ARG A 196 3.75 -1.34 -1.07
C ARG A 196 4.74 -2.23 -0.30
N SER A 197 4.56 -3.57 -0.29
CA SER A 197 5.50 -4.46 0.39
C SER A 197 6.92 -4.44 -0.22
N ILE A 198 7.09 -3.96 -1.45
CA ILE A 198 8.42 -3.80 -2.05
C ILE A 198 9.16 -2.53 -1.60
N PHE A 199 8.47 -1.61 -0.89
CA PHE A 199 9.01 -0.32 -0.42
C PHE A 199 8.89 -0.10 1.09
N TRP A 200 8.31 -1.01 1.84
CA TRP A 200 8.02 -0.81 3.26
C TRP A 200 9.26 -0.78 4.15
N GLY A 201 9.13 -0.19 5.34
CA GLY A 201 10.23 -0.07 6.29
C GLY A 201 10.50 -1.31 7.15
N SER A 202 9.82 -2.41 6.92
CA SER A 202 9.94 -3.70 7.60
C SER A 202 9.70 -3.72 9.12
N LEU A 203 9.37 -2.63 9.78
CA LEU A 203 9.06 -2.62 11.21
C LEU A 203 7.71 -3.31 11.47
N ILE A 204 7.69 -4.35 12.32
CA ILE A 204 6.56 -5.25 12.55
C ILE A 204 6.18 -5.41 14.03
N PRO A 205 5.89 -4.34 14.78
CA PRO A 205 5.44 -4.47 16.16
C PRO A 205 4.10 -5.19 16.24
N GLN A 206 3.89 -5.89 17.35
CA GLN A 206 2.58 -6.43 17.72
C GLN A 206 1.73 -5.30 18.30
N LEU A 207 0.43 -5.29 18.00
CA LEU A 207 -0.51 -4.46 18.72
C LEU A 207 -0.64 -4.96 20.16
N THR A 208 -0.53 -4.05 21.11
CA THR A 208 -0.71 -4.34 22.52
C THR A 208 -2.20 -4.46 22.87
N PRO A 209 -2.57 -5.06 24.02
CA PRO A 209 -3.98 -5.24 24.40
C PRO A 209 -4.80 -3.96 24.40
N TRP A 210 -4.22 -2.81 24.77
CA TRP A 210 -4.94 -1.54 24.79
C TRP A 210 -5.23 -1.02 23.35
N GLN A 211 -4.36 -1.28 22.38
CA GLN A 211 -4.57 -0.93 20.97
C GLN A 211 -5.66 -1.81 20.33
N LEU A 212 -5.87 -3.00 20.89
CA LEU A 212 -6.90 -3.94 20.45
C LEU A 212 -8.25 -3.77 21.17
N ALA A 213 -8.40 -2.78 22.04
CA ALA A 213 -9.62 -2.61 22.85
C ALA A 213 -10.91 -2.43 22.03
N ALA A 214 -10.82 -1.84 20.85
CA ALA A 214 -11.95 -1.64 19.93
C ALA A 214 -12.12 -2.75 18.89
N TRP A 215 -11.28 -3.78 18.92
CA TRP A 215 -11.32 -4.90 17.98
C TRP A 215 -12.34 -5.96 18.43
N PRO A 216 -12.95 -6.72 17.52
CA PRO A 216 -13.75 -7.88 17.90
C PRO A 216 -12.96 -8.85 18.77
N ALA A 217 -13.55 -9.33 19.87
CA ALA A 217 -12.87 -10.20 20.82
C ALA A 217 -12.26 -11.44 20.16
N ALA A 218 -12.97 -12.09 19.24
CA ALA A 218 -12.46 -13.24 18.50
C ALA A 218 -11.17 -12.94 17.72
N VAL A 219 -10.99 -11.73 17.22
CA VAL A 219 -9.78 -11.30 16.51
C VAL A 219 -8.66 -11.01 17.52
N SER A 220 -8.95 -10.28 18.60
CA SER A 220 -7.99 -9.98 19.65
C SER A 220 -7.46 -11.27 20.32
N ASP A 221 -8.34 -12.23 20.59
CA ASP A 221 -7.96 -13.55 21.16
C ASP A 221 -7.08 -14.34 20.18
N TYR A 222 -7.42 -14.33 18.88
CA TYR A 222 -6.58 -14.97 17.87
C TYR A 222 -5.18 -14.37 17.83
N LEU A 223 -5.08 -13.04 17.82
CA LEU A 223 -3.79 -12.34 17.76
C LEU A 223 -2.94 -12.58 19.01
N LEU A 224 -3.50 -12.44 20.20
CA LEU A 224 -2.76 -12.43 21.46
C LEU A 224 -2.60 -13.82 22.09
N SER A 225 -3.59 -14.72 21.96
CA SER A 225 -3.67 -15.95 22.77
C SER A 225 -3.64 -17.22 21.94
N GLN A 226 -4.00 -17.18 20.66
CA GLN A 226 -4.10 -18.37 19.79
C GLN A 226 -2.95 -18.47 18.78
N GLY A 227 -1.90 -17.66 18.95
CA GLY A 227 -0.67 -17.76 18.16
C GLY A 227 -0.70 -17.00 16.83
N GLY A 228 -1.66 -16.11 16.59
CA GLY A 228 -1.78 -15.33 15.35
C GLY A 228 -0.51 -14.56 15.00
N TYR A 229 0.06 -13.84 15.97
CA TYR A 229 1.34 -13.14 15.76
C TYR A 229 2.52 -14.07 15.53
N THR A 230 2.58 -15.21 16.22
CA THR A 230 3.63 -16.21 15.99
C THR A 230 3.58 -16.77 14.57
N ALA A 231 2.38 -17.07 14.09
CA ALA A 231 2.19 -17.51 12.70
C ALA A 231 2.57 -16.42 11.69
N ALA A 232 2.21 -15.17 11.97
CA ALA A 232 2.55 -14.05 11.11
C ALA A 232 4.07 -13.79 11.04
N LEU A 233 4.77 -13.84 12.16
CA LEU A 233 6.24 -13.73 12.20
C LEU A 233 6.90 -14.84 11.36
N LYS A 234 6.39 -16.07 11.46
CA LYS A 234 6.89 -17.18 10.64
C LYS A 234 6.62 -16.96 9.15
N ALA A 235 5.43 -16.49 8.78
CA ALA A 235 5.09 -16.22 7.37
C ALA A 235 5.94 -15.09 6.76
N LEU A 236 6.38 -14.14 7.58
CA LEU A 236 7.29 -13.06 7.16
C LEU A 236 8.77 -13.49 7.16
N ASN A 237 9.09 -14.72 7.50
CA ASN A 237 10.46 -15.17 7.75
C ASN A 237 11.24 -14.22 8.69
N ALA A 238 10.56 -13.66 9.68
CA ALA A 238 11.15 -12.71 10.59
C ALA A 238 12.07 -13.41 11.60
N ASP A 239 13.35 -13.15 11.48
CA ASP A 239 14.35 -13.60 12.44
C ASP A 239 14.51 -12.61 13.59
N GLN A 240 15.12 -13.07 14.68
CA GLN A 240 15.60 -12.16 15.71
C GLN A 240 16.75 -11.31 15.15
N LEU A 241 16.79 -10.04 15.56
CA LEU A 241 17.92 -9.18 15.27
C LEU A 241 19.22 -9.83 15.75
N PRO A 242 20.30 -9.74 14.97
CA PRO A 242 21.62 -10.20 15.44
C PRO A 242 21.97 -9.52 16.75
N ASP A 243 22.51 -10.29 17.71
CA ASP A 243 22.95 -9.76 19.00
C ASP A 243 24.12 -8.80 18.79
N SER A 244 23.89 -7.51 19.03
CA SER A 244 24.85 -6.45 18.90
C SER A 244 25.08 -5.76 20.23
N ALA A 245 26.34 -5.62 20.63
CA ALA A 245 26.71 -4.90 21.85
C ALA A 245 26.18 -3.46 21.83
N PHE A 246 26.17 -2.82 20.67
CA PHE A 246 25.66 -1.45 20.49
C PHE A 246 24.13 -1.42 20.65
N GLN A 247 23.40 -2.36 20.03
CA GLN A 247 21.94 -2.50 20.19
C GLN A 247 21.57 -2.67 21.67
N ASN A 248 22.25 -3.58 22.37
CA ASN A 248 22.01 -3.89 23.79
C ASN A 248 22.30 -2.70 24.70
N SER A 249 23.45 -2.00 24.49
CA SER A 249 23.80 -0.83 25.28
C SER A 249 22.83 0.33 25.02
N SER A 250 22.41 0.53 23.78
CA SER A 250 21.45 1.58 23.41
C SER A 250 20.10 1.33 24.04
N ARG A 251 19.61 0.07 24.02
CA ARG A 251 18.37 -0.32 24.70
C ARG A 251 18.43 -0.02 26.20
N SER A 252 19.48 -0.49 26.87
CA SER A 252 19.67 -0.25 28.29
C SER A 252 19.78 1.24 28.63
N TYR A 253 20.39 2.03 27.76
CA TYR A 253 20.50 3.46 27.95
C TYR A 253 19.14 4.16 27.83
N LEU A 254 18.35 3.83 26.82
CA LEU A 254 17.00 4.40 26.64
C LEU A 254 16.06 4.04 27.79
N ASP A 255 16.14 2.84 28.36
CA ASP A 255 15.38 2.46 29.57
C ASP A 255 15.65 3.41 30.75
N THR A 256 16.87 3.94 30.85
CA THR A 256 17.20 4.93 31.91
C THR A 256 16.69 6.34 31.59
N LEU A 257 16.53 6.68 30.32
CA LEU A 257 16.12 8.03 29.88
C LEU A 257 14.61 8.23 29.88
N VAL A 258 13.86 7.15 29.69
CA VAL A 258 12.39 7.18 29.54
C VAL A 258 11.76 6.25 30.59
N PRO A 259 11.79 6.64 31.88
CA PRO A 259 11.28 5.78 32.96
C PRO A 259 9.79 5.51 32.79
N GLY A 260 9.39 4.26 33.03
CA GLY A 260 8.01 3.79 32.82
C GLY A 260 7.72 3.26 31.42
N TRP A 261 8.66 3.39 30.49
CA TRP A 261 8.61 2.80 29.17
C TRP A 261 9.60 1.64 29.08
N ASN A 262 9.24 0.62 28.34
CA ASN A 262 10.10 -0.55 28.10
C ASN A 262 10.71 -0.43 26.70
N ALA A 263 12.03 -0.29 26.64
CA ALA A 263 12.76 -0.35 25.39
C ALA A 263 12.99 -1.83 24.99
N ALA A 264 12.61 -2.17 23.80
CA ALA A 264 12.83 -3.47 23.18
C ALA A 264 13.53 -3.30 21.83
N ASP A 265 14.09 -4.39 21.32
CA ASP A 265 14.57 -4.40 19.96
C ASP A 265 13.40 -4.18 19.00
N GLY A 266 13.58 -3.30 18.01
CA GLY A 266 12.55 -3.04 17.00
C GLY A 266 12.37 -4.29 16.12
N PRO A 267 11.22 -4.98 16.20
CA PRO A 267 11.01 -6.19 15.39
C PRO A 267 10.92 -5.83 13.91
N VAL A 268 11.60 -6.59 13.07
CA VAL A 268 11.65 -6.35 11.62
C VAL A 268 11.34 -7.60 10.82
N GLY A 269 10.63 -7.43 9.69
CA GLY A 269 10.32 -8.47 8.72
C GLY A 269 11.54 -8.75 7.83
N VAL A 270 12.64 -9.21 8.44
CA VAL A 270 13.92 -9.45 7.78
C VAL A 270 14.44 -10.82 8.19
N GLN A 271 14.90 -11.57 7.21
CA GLN A 271 15.59 -12.83 7.44
C GLN A 271 17.09 -12.57 7.52
N TYR A 272 17.68 -12.87 8.68
CA TYR A 272 19.11 -12.86 8.92
C TYR A 272 19.63 -14.30 8.91
N MET A 273 20.13 -14.76 7.79
CA MET A 273 20.76 -16.08 7.74
C MET A 273 22.01 -16.10 8.60
N GLY A 274 22.14 -17.10 9.47
CA GLY A 274 23.37 -17.34 10.19
C GLY A 274 24.55 -17.42 9.22
N ALA A 275 25.62 -16.67 9.51
CA ALA A 275 26.77 -16.52 8.63
C ALA A 275 27.50 -17.86 8.46
N THR A 276 27.09 -18.66 7.49
CA THR A 276 27.93 -19.69 6.93
C THR A 276 28.49 -19.20 5.60
N ASN A 277 29.74 -19.54 5.29
CA ASN A 277 30.40 -19.06 4.07
C ASN A 277 29.69 -19.45 2.76
N TRP A 278 28.63 -20.22 2.84
CA TRP A 278 27.88 -20.77 1.71
C TRP A 278 26.43 -20.31 1.65
N SER A 279 25.93 -19.61 2.67
CA SER A 279 24.56 -19.12 2.66
C SER A 279 24.47 -17.81 1.88
N ILE A 280 23.48 -17.72 1.00
CA ILE A 280 23.11 -16.47 0.36
C ILE A 280 22.30 -15.70 1.40
N PRO A 281 22.70 -14.47 1.79
CA PRO A 281 21.92 -13.66 2.71
C PRO A 281 20.53 -13.44 2.13
N VAL A 282 19.50 -13.74 2.92
CA VAL A 282 18.13 -13.39 2.59
C VAL A 282 17.85 -12.01 3.17
N GLY A 283 16.90 -11.30 2.65
CA GLY A 283 16.71 -9.90 2.99
C GLY A 283 15.34 -9.60 3.56
N ILE A 284 14.88 -8.42 3.26
CA ILE A 284 13.59 -7.88 3.69
C ILE A 284 12.48 -8.61 2.93
N PHE A 285 11.46 -9.05 3.64
CA PHE A 285 10.29 -9.73 3.08
C PHE A 285 9.52 -8.82 2.11
N SER A 286 9.03 -9.40 1.03
CA SER A 286 8.02 -8.80 0.16
C SER A 286 7.10 -9.87 -0.41
N THR A 287 5.88 -9.50 -0.77
CA THR A 287 4.96 -10.42 -1.42
C THR A 287 5.22 -10.57 -2.92
N ALA A 288 6.12 -9.77 -3.50
CA ALA A 288 6.52 -9.91 -4.90
C ALA A 288 7.32 -11.20 -5.11
N ASP A 289 8.38 -11.41 -4.33
CA ASP A 289 9.19 -12.63 -4.37
C ASP A 289 8.39 -13.85 -3.93
N LEU A 290 7.55 -13.74 -2.90
CA LEU A 290 6.65 -14.82 -2.47
C LEU A 290 5.74 -15.30 -3.61
N LEU A 291 5.04 -14.38 -4.29
CA LEU A 291 4.14 -14.74 -5.39
C LEU A 291 4.90 -15.21 -6.64
N LEU A 292 6.09 -14.69 -6.90
CA LEU A 292 6.95 -15.18 -7.99
C LEU A 292 7.37 -16.63 -7.72
N GLU A 293 7.72 -16.96 -6.50
CA GLU A 293 8.00 -18.34 -6.11
C GLU A 293 6.76 -19.23 -6.35
N ASP A 294 5.58 -18.81 -5.88
CA ASP A 294 4.33 -19.57 -6.02
C ASP A 294 3.93 -19.83 -7.48
N VAL A 295 4.26 -18.91 -8.39
CA VAL A 295 3.98 -19.07 -9.83
C VAL A 295 5.02 -19.96 -10.51
N LEU A 296 6.30 -19.86 -10.12
CA LEU A 296 7.41 -20.51 -10.80
C LEU A 296 7.71 -21.91 -10.28
N VAL A 297 7.34 -22.22 -9.06
CA VAL A 297 7.48 -23.57 -8.49
C VAL A 297 6.48 -24.50 -9.14
N GLN A 298 6.87 -25.08 -10.26
CA GLN A 298 6.19 -26.26 -10.82
C GLN A 298 6.72 -27.48 -10.07
N GLU A 299 6.13 -27.82 -8.96
CA GLU A 299 6.43 -29.14 -8.39
C GLU A 299 5.86 -30.21 -9.30
N PRO A 300 6.68 -31.21 -9.71
CA PRO A 300 6.14 -32.40 -10.32
C PRO A 300 5.10 -32.98 -9.36
N PRO A 301 3.92 -33.43 -9.84
CA PRO A 301 2.85 -33.99 -8.98
C PRO A 301 3.30 -35.12 -8.04
N GLN A 302 4.51 -35.65 -8.28
CA GLN A 302 5.12 -36.75 -7.53
C GLN A 302 6.02 -36.30 -6.36
N LEU A 303 6.32 -35.02 -6.24
CA LEU A 303 7.24 -34.50 -5.23
C LEU A 303 6.57 -33.54 -4.23
N SER A 304 5.32 -33.15 -4.45
CA SER A 304 4.56 -32.38 -3.45
C SER A 304 3.72 -33.33 -2.59
N PRO A 305 4.14 -33.64 -1.37
CA PRO A 305 3.29 -34.39 -0.44
C PRO A 305 2.10 -33.58 0.07
N THR A 306 2.03 -32.29 -0.22
CA THR A 306 1.09 -31.33 0.37
C THR A 306 -0.08 -30.94 -0.53
N GLY A 307 -0.10 -31.35 -1.80
CA GLY A 307 -1.18 -30.96 -2.73
C GLY A 307 -1.20 -29.47 -3.09
N ARG A 308 -0.07 -28.78 -2.93
CA ARG A 308 0.10 -27.34 -3.31
C ARG A 308 -0.30 -27.09 -4.76
N THR A 309 -1.06 -26.05 -4.99
CA THR A 309 -1.43 -25.57 -6.34
C THR A 309 -0.66 -24.32 -6.72
N PRO A 310 -0.28 -24.13 -7.99
CA PRO A 310 0.33 -22.87 -8.41
C PRO A 310 -0.69 -21.72 -8.32
N VAL A 311 -0.22 -20.54 -7.92
CA VAL A 311 -1.02 -19.30 -7.98
C VAL A 311 -1.04 -18.79 -9.42
N THR A 312 -2.20 -18.40 -9.92
CA THR A 312 -2.32 -17.63 -11.17
C THR A 312 -2.26 -16.14 -10.82
N VAL A 313 -1.32 -15.41 -11.41
CA VAL A 313 -1.20 -13.95 -11.21
C VAL A 313 -1.37 -13.25 -12.55
N ASN A 314 -2.45 -12.48 -12.69
CA ASN A 314 -2.65 -11.60 -13.84
C ASN A 314 -2.31 -10.16 -13.45
N LEU A 315 -1.17 -9.67 -13.94
CA LEU A 315 -0.76 -8.27 -13.78
C LEU A 315 -1.45 -7.37 -14.81
N ASN A 316 -1.49 -6.08 -14.51
CA ASN A 316 -2.20 -5.06 -15.31
C ASN A 316 -3.69 -5.35 -15.50
N HIS A 317 -4.29 -5.96 -14.49
CA HIS A 317 -5.72 -6.24 -14.43
C HIS A 317 -6.37 -5.40 -13.33
N ALA A 318 -6.90 -4.24 -13.71
CA ALA A 318 -7.52 -3.31 -12.78
C ALA A 318 -8.98 -3.72 -12.53
N VAL A 319 -9.24 -4.37 -11.40
CA VAL A 319 -10.61 -4.72 -10.97
C VAL A 319 -11.38 -3.46 -10.63
N TRP A 320 -12.60 -3.36 -11.13
CA TRP A 320 -13.46 -2.21 -10.88
C TRP A 320 -14.84 -2.59 -10.36
N ASN A 321 -15.25 -3.86 -10.49
CA ASN A 321 -16.58 -4.30 -10.10
C ASN A 321 -16.59 -5.76 -9.66
N VAL A 322 -17.47 -6.07 -8.72
CA VAL A 322 -17.80 -7.43 -8.27
C VAL A 322 -19.08 -7.87 -8.99
N THR A 323 -19.15 -9.11 -9.46
CA THR A 323 -20.31 -9.64 -10.15
C THR A 323 -21.14 -10.54 -9.24
N PHE A 324 -22.45 -10.54 -9.43
CA PHE A 324 -23.42 -11.23 -8.57
C PHE A 324 -24.20 -12.30 -9.31
N ASP A 325 -24.68 -13.27 -8.56
CA ASP A 325 -25.66 -14.23 -9.06
C ASP A 325 -26.98 -13.48 -9.40
N PRO A 326 -27.50 -13.59 -10.62
CA PRO A 326 -28.72 -12.88 -11.00
C PRO A 326 -29.95 -13.27 -10.18
N ASN A 327 -29.92 -14.42 -9.50
CA ASN A 327 -31.01 -14.94 -8.67
C ASN A 327 -30.77 -14.70 -7.16
N ASP A 328 -29.56 -14.31 -6.77
CA ASP A 328 -29.18 -14.08 -5.37
C ASP A 328 -28.13 -12.97 -5.28
N ALA A 329 -28.59 -11.76 -5.06
CA ALA A 329 -27.72 -10.58 -4.94
C ALA A 329 -26.75 -10.60 -3.73
N THR A 330 -26.89 -11.56 -2.83
CA THR A 330 -25.96 -11.75 -1.70
C THR A 330 -24.79 -12.66 -2.05
N ARG A 331 -24.84 -13.33 -3.22
CA ARG A 331 -23.81 -14.24 -3.69
C ARG A 331 -23.00 -13.62 -4.81
N VAL A 332 -21.71 -13.51 -4.58
CA VAL A 332 -20.74 -13.06 -5.57
C VAL A 332 -20.35 -14.23 -6.48
N THR A 333 -20.25 -13.99 -7.78
CA THR A 333 -19.85 -14.98 -8.79
C THR A 333 -18.47 -14.74 -9.38
N GLY A 334 -17.88 -13.55 -9.13
CA GLY A 334 -16.58 -13.18 -9.65
C GLY A 334 -16.35 -11.68 -9.67
N VAL A 335 -15.51 -11.23 -10.59
CA VAL A 335 -15.15 -9.82 -10.74
C VAL A 335 -15.08 -9.42 -12.21
N GLN A 336 -15.23 -8.11 -12.45
CA GLN A 336 -14.91 -7.47 -13.72
C GLN A 336 -13.66 -6.61 -13.55
N CYS A 337 -12.78 -6.69 -14.52
CA CYS A 337 -11.57 -5.89 -14.55
C CYS A 337 -11.30 -5.35 -15.97
N PHE A 338 -10.41 -4.41 -16.03
CA PHE A 338 -9.84 -3.90 -17.26
C PHE A 338 -8.44 -4.50 -17.44
N ASP A 339 -8.25 -5.27 -18.51
CA ASP A 339 -6.95 -5.80 -18.94
C ASP A 339 -6.21 -4.67 -19.69
N LEU A 340 -5.29 -4.01 -18.99
CA LEU A 340 -4.55 -2.86 -19.54
C LEU A 340 -3.59 -3.25 -20.67
N LEU A 341 -3.21 -4.52 -20.78
CA LEU A 341 -2.35 -5.03 -21.85
C LEU A 341 -3.13 -5.33 -23.12
N ALA A 342 -4.23 -6.08 -22.98
CA ALA A 342 -5.11 -6.40 -24.10
C ALA A 342 -6.03 -5.23 -24.47
N GLN A 343 -6.15 -4.20 -23.58
CA GLN A 343 -7.02 -3.05 -23.75
C GLN A 343 -8.50 -3.44 -23.89
N GLU A 344 -8.94 -4.38 -23.07
CA GLU A 344 -10.31 -4.89 -23.08
C GLU A 344 -10.83 -5.20 -21.68
N GLN A 345 -12.13 -5.26 -21.55
CA GLN A 345 -12.77 -5.72 -20.31
C GLN A 345 -12.73 -7.25 -20.25
N ARG A 346 -12.47 -7.75 -19.04
CA ARG A 346 -12.50 -9.18 -18.73
C ARG A 346 -13.34 -9.44 -17.50
N SER A 347 -13.88 -10.67 -17.45
CA SER A 347 -14.57 -11.19 -16.27
C SER A 347 -13.93 -12.49 -15.84
N TYR A 348 -13.79 -12.67 -14.54
CA TYR A 348 -13.25 -13.89 -13.94
C TYR A 348 -14.24 -14.43 -12.93
N LEU A 349 -14.42 -15.77 -12.94
CA LEU A 349 -15.34 -16.47 -12.06
C LEU A 349 -14.60 -16.99 -10.82
N GLY A 350 -15.22 -16.86 -9.65
CA GLY A 350 -14.68 -17.36 -8.40
C GLY A 350 -15.74 -17.72 -7.39
N THR A 351 -15.47 -18.77 -6.61
CA THR A 351 -16.34 -19.20 -5.51
C THR A 351 -16.32 -18.17 -4.36
N ASN A 352 -15.16 -17.61 -4.07
CA ASN A 352 -14.97 -16.54 -3.09
C ASN A 352 -14.21 -15.38 -3.74
N VAL A 353 -14.49 -14.15 -3.31
CA VAL A 353 -13.76 -12.94 -3.72
C VAL A 353 -13.26 -12.21 -2.48
N VAL A 354 -11.99 -11.83 -2.50
CA VAL A 354 -11.36 -11.08 -1.40
C VAL A 354 -10.75 -9.79 -1.93
N LEU A 355 -11.22 -8.65 -1.44
CA LEU A 355 -10.65 -7.34 -1.76
C LEU A 355 -9.40 -7.10 -0.89
N CYS A 356 -8.26 -6.91 -1.55
CA CYS A 356 -6.95 -6.68 -0.95
C CYS A 356 -6.21 -5.53 -1.65
N ALA A 357 -6.95 -4.61 -2.26
CA ALA A 357 -6.41 -3.54 -3.09
C ALA A 357 -5.90 -2.31 -2.30
N GLY A 358 -5.90 -2.41 -0.97
CA GLY A 358 -5.53 -1.34 -0.05
C GLY A 358 -6.69 -0.41 0.30
N THR A 359 -6.49 0.40 1.33
CA THR A 359 -7.54 1.17 2.01
C THR A 359 -8.37 2.06 1.07
N ILE A 360 -7.76 2.62 0.04
CA ILE A 360 -8.45 3.51 -0.91
C ILE A 360 -9.13 2.71 -2.02
N GLU A 361 -8.40 1.82 -2.69
CA GLU A 361 -8.93 1.11 -3.87
C GLU A 361 -9.95 0.04 -3.49
N SER A 362 -9.79 -0.67 -2.36
CA SER A 362 -10.81 -1.65 -1.91
C SER A 362 -12.15 -0.95 -1.62
N ALA A 363 -12.13 0.23 -1.00
CA ALA A 363 -13.33 1.04 -0.81
C ALA A 363 -13.91 1.52 -2.14
N LYS A 364 -13.08 1.96 -3.08
CA LYS A 364 -13.49 2.35 -4.43
C LYS A 364 -14.23 1.21 -5.14
N ILE A 365 -13.65 0.01 -5.14
CA ILE A 365 -14.27 -1.18 -5.76
C ILE A 365 -15.61 -1.49 -5.09
N ALA A 366 -15.69 -1.45 -3.77
CA ALA A 366 -16.92 -1.69 -3.02
C ALA A 366 -18.03 -0.69 -3.39
N LEU A 367 -17.68 0.61 -3.45
CA LEU A 367 -18.61 1.68 -3.84
C LEU A 367 -19.06 1.55 -5.29
N GLN A 368 -18.15 1.28 -6.22
CA GLN A 368 -18.45 1.10 -7.65
C GLN A 368 -19.31 -0.11 -7.92
N SER A 369 -19.15 -1.15 -7.12
CA SER A 369 -19.95 -2.40 -7.20
C SER A 369 -21.36 -2.21 -6.64
N GLY A 370 -21.67 -1.06 -6.03
CA GLY A 370 -22.97 -0.82 -5.39
C GLY A 370 -23.26 -1.79 -4.25
N LEU A 371 -22.23 -2.15 -3.46
CA LEU A 371 -22.41 -3.09 -2.36
C LEU A 371 -23.40 -2.54 -1.32
N SER A 372 -24.21 -3.44 -0.77
CA SER A 372 -25.10 -3.11 0.34
C SER A 372 -24.29 -2.61 1.53
N ASP A 373 -24.65 -1.45 2.04
CA ASP A 373 -24.01 -0.80 3.18
C ASP A 373 -25.06 -0.36 4.20
N PRO A 374 -25.60 -1.28 5.00
CA PRO A 374 -26.67 -0.98 5.93
C PRO A 374 -26.26 0.03 7.01
N ASN A 375 -24.97 0.20 7.23
CA ASN A 375 -24.42 1.08 8.26
C ASN A 375 -23.87 2.41 7.70
N GLY A 376 -23.83 2.58 6.36
CA GLY A 376 -23.29 3.78 5.72
C GLY A 376 -21.79 3.98 6.00
N LYS A 377 -21.01 2.90 6.07
CA LYS A 377 -19.60 2.93 6.49
C LYS A 377 -18.59 2.60 5.38
N ILE A 378 -19.04 2.12 4.22
CA ILE A 378 -18.13 1.88 3.08
C ILE A 378 -17.49 3.21 2.67
N GLY A 379 -16.17 3.25 2.64
CA GLY A 379 -15.39 4.43 2.31
C GLY A 379 -15.29 5.47 3.43
N GLN A 380 -15.98 5.28 4.57
CA GLN A 380 -15.98 6.24 5.68
C GLN A 380 -14.88 5.92 6.71
N GLY A 381 -14.30 6.97 7.28
CA GLY A 381 -13.38 6.86 8.41
C GLY A 381 -11.94 6.55 8.03
N ILE A 382 -11.52 6.83 6.80
CA ILE A 382 -10.11 6.70 6.45
C ILE A 382 -9.26 7.52 7.43
N THR A 383 -8.35 6.86 8.14
CA THR A 383 -7.54 7.50 9.18
C THR A 383 -6.12 6.97 9.09
N ASP A 384 -5.14 7.87 9.16
CA ASP A 384 -3.74 7.55 9.37
C ASP A 384 -3.34 8.08 10.75
N HIS A 385 -2.45 7.40 11.45
CA HIS A 385 -2.03 7.87 12.75
C HIS A 385 -1.11 9.10 12.61
N MET A 386 -1.29 10.06 13.52
CA MET A 386 -0.38 11.20 13.59
C MET A 386 1.02 10.70 13.94
N ILE A 387 2.01 11.25 13.28
CA ILE A 387 3.42 11.02 13.61
C ILE A 387 4.09 12.35 13.92
N ARG A 388 4.79 12.39 15.06
CA ARG A 388 5.76 13.43 15.34
C ARG A 388 7.15 12.83 15.42
N TYR A 389 8.13 13.52 14.90
CA TYR A 389 9.49 12.99 14.80
C TYR A 389 10.55 14.08 14.93
N ARG A 390 11.78 13.64 15.17
CA ARG A 390 12.95 14.50 15.07
C ARG A 390 14.15 13.72 14.55
N HIS A 391 14.75 14.24 13.47
CA HIS A 391 16.08 13.85 13.05
C HIS A 391 17.12 14.60 13.86
N PHE A 392 18.22 13.95 14.23
CA PHE A 392 19.31 14.57 14.95
C PHE A 392 20.62 13.86 14.69
N VAL A 393 21.72 14.51 15.00
CA VAL A 393 23.04 13.89 14.97
C VAL A 393 23.64 13.83 16.36
N VAL A 394 24.34 12.74 16.65
CA VAL A 394 25.06 12.54 17.90
C VAL A 394 26.56 12.77 17.66
N PRO A 395 27.24 13.62 18.44
CA PRO A 395 28.65 13.92 18.22
C PRO A 395 29.56 12.70 18.44
N PRO A 396 30.68 12.62 17.70
CA PRO A 396 31.66 11.57 17.89
C PRO A 396 32.26 11.66 19.33
N GLY A 397 32.51 10.50 19.93
CA GLY A 397 32.98 10.40 21.30
C GLY A 397 31.89 10.37 22.37
N HIS A 398 30.61 10.52 22.01
CA HIS A 398 29.52 10.20 22.94
C HIS A 398 29.52 8.70 23.24
N ALA A 399 29.28 8.32 24.50
CA ALA A 399 29.38 6.91 24.95
C ALA A 399 28.44 5.95 24.20
N ASN A 400 27.30 6.47 23.71
CA ASN A 400 26.30 5.73 22.93
C ASN A 400 26.26 6.20 21.45
N ALA A 401 27.42 6.56 20.88
CA ALA A 401 27.58 6.79 19.45
C ALA A 401 28.44 5.70 18.84
N SER A 402 28.11 5.31 17.61
CA SER A 402 28.91 4.38 16.80
C SER A 402 29.00 4.90 15.38
N SER A 403 30.18 4.75 14.77
CA SER A 403 30.39 4.99 13.33
C SER A 403 30.25 3.74 12.48
N THR A 404 30.06 2.58 13.11
CA THR A 404 30.06 1.26 12.46
C THR A 404 28.83 0.42 12.75
N ASP A 405 28.08 0.77 13.79
CA ASP A 405 26.92 0.02 14.24
C ASP A 405 25.65 0.88 14.22
N SER A 406 24.52 0.24 14.17
CA SER A 406 23.22 0.86 14.26
C SER A 406 22.34 0.15 15.29
N ALA A 407 21.32 0.84 15.79
CA ALA A 407 20.31 0.28 16.67
C ALA A 407 18.92 0.76 16.25
N LYS A 408 17.95 -0.15 16.26
CA LYS A 408 16.53 0.14 16.06
C LYS A 408 15.75 -0.36 17.26
N LEU A 409 15.13 0.56 17.97
CA LEU A 409 14.50 0.31 19.26
C LEU A 409 13.04 0.75 19.23
N LEU A 410 12.18 -0.06 19.86
CA LEU A 410 10.77 0.23 20.07
C LEU A 410 10.53 0.40 21.57
N LEU A 411 9.95 1.54 21.98
CA LEU A 411 9.55 1.78 23.35
C LEU A 411 8.03 1.78 23.45
N GLN A 412 7.52 0.99 24.38
CA GLN A 412 6.09 0.88 24.69
C GLN A 412 5.86 1.07 26.18
N ASN A 413 4.80 1.79 26.55
CA ASN A 413 4.45 1.97 27.94
C ASN A 413 3.49 0.84 28.37
N PRO A 414 3.86 0.01 29.37
CA PRO A 414 3.00 -1.08 29.83
C PRO A 414 1.72 -0.61 30.52
N ALA A 415 1.66 0.65 30.96
CA ALA A 415 0.48 1.26 31.54
C ALA A 415 -0.36 2.04 30.52
N ALA A 416 -0.02 1.97 29.23
CA ALA A 416 -0.73 2.69 28.19
C ALA A 416 -2.21 2.25 28.07
N THR A 417 -3.05 3.23 27.77
CA THR A 417 -4.46 3.07 27.46
C THR A 417 -4.79 3.93 26.25
N VAL A 418 -6.00 3.89 25.74
CA VAL A 418 -6.42 4.75 24.61
C VAL A 418 -6.35 6.25 24.90
N ASP A 419 -6.30 6.65 26.18
CA ASP A 419 -6.28 8.05 26.62
C ASP A 419 -4.96 8.49 27.27
N GLN A 420 -4.13 7.54 27.70
CA GLN A 420 -2.88 7.80 28.43
C GLN A 420 -1.75 7.02 27.80
N HIS A 421 -0.62 7.68 27.57
CA HIS A 421 0.54 7.07 26.90
C HIS A 421 0.19 6.43 25.55
N ALA A 422 -0.82 6.98 24.87
CA ALA A 422 -1.43 6.39 23.67
C ALA A 422 -0.58 6.58 22.40
N PHE A 423 0.68 6.21 22.47
CA PHE A 423 1.62 6.21 21.35
C PHE A 423 2.74 5.19 21.57
N ASP A 424 3.35 4.75 20.48
CA ASP A 424 4.60 3.99 20.50
C ASP A 424 5.77 4.93 20.12
N ILE A 425 6.98 4.62 20.59
CA ILE A 425 8.17 5.40 20.26
C ILE A 425 9.16 4.50 19.51
N VAL A 426 9.62 4.96 18.35
CA VAL A 426 10.70 4.29 17.61
C VAL A 426 11.94 5.18 17.70
N VAL A 427 13.08 4.58 18.08
CA VAL A 427 14.39 5.27 18.09
C VAL A 427 15.33 4.51 17.17
N GLU A 428 15.88 5.23 16.22
CA GLU A 428 16.86 4.72 15.27
C GLU A 428 18.18 5.46 15.45
N LEU A 429 19.23 4.72 15.79
CA LEU A 429 20.58 5.23 16.00
C LEU A 429 21.50 4.67 14.91
N GLY A 430 22.23 5.54 14.22
CA GLY A 430 23.04 5.13 13.07
C GLY A 430 22.20 4.65 11.89
N ALA A 431 21.04 5.23 11.68
CA ALA A 431 19.91 4.57 11.08
C ALA A 431 19.70 4.82 9.59
N GLU A 432 18.91 3.92 9.06
CA GLU A 432 18.21 4.05 7.80
C GLU A 432 16.85 4.70 8.05
N PHE A 433 16.69 5.96 7.67
CA PHE A 433 15.38 6.61 7.76
C PHE A 433 14.44 6.06 6.69
N ASN A 434 13.36 5.46 7.08
CA ASN A 434 12.51 4.75 6.13
C ASN A 434 11.01 5.01 6.29
N GLN A 435 10.59 6.02 7.05
CA GLN A 435 9.17 6.13 7.38
C GLN A 435 8.47 7.36 6.79
N GLY A 436 8.75 7.68 5.53
CA GLY A 436 8.13 8.82 4.84
C GLY A 436 8.59 10.19 5.33
N ARG A 437 9.59 10.23 6.19
CA ARG A 437 10.20 11.45 6.70
C ARG A 437 11.50 11.71 5.96
N TYR A 438 11.40 12.55 4.98
CA TYR A 438 12.46 12.76 4.01
C TYR A 438 13.45 13.83 4.47
N ILE A 439 14.73 13.48 4.48
CA ILE A 439 15.83 14.45 4.58
C ILE A 439 16.36 14.70 3.17
N ASP A 440 16.44 15.96 2.76
CA ASP A 440 16.97 16.31 1.45
C ASP A 440 18.39 15.73 1.28
N PRO A 441 18.63 14.88 0.25
CA PRO A 441 19.95 14.31 0.01
C PRO A 441 21.04 15.34 -0.22
N VAL A 442 20.70 16.52 -0.72
CA VAL A 442 21.66 17.61 -0.91
C VAL A 442 22.12 18.14 0.44
N HIS A 443 21.19 18.30 1.39
CA HIS A 443 21.53 18.70 2.75
C HIS A 443 22.38 17.64 3.46
N LEU A 444 22.01 16.36 3.35
CA LEU A 444 22.81 15.27 3.89
C LEU A 444 24.21 15.20 3.28
N ALA A 445 24.34 15.38 1.98
CA ALA A 445 25.64 15.36 1.30
C ALA A 445 26.55 16.54 1.70
N GLN A 446 25.95 17.62 2.15
CA GLN A 446 26.65 18.82 2.61
C GLN A 446 26.85 18.85 4.13
N ASP A 447 26.22 17.94 4.86
CA ASP A 447 26.32 17.91 6.33
C ASP A 447 27.72 17.53 6.78
N GLU A 448 28.46 18.53 7.30
CA GLU A 448 29.80 18.32 7.84
C GLU A 448 29.80 17.39 9.05
N ASN A 449 28.71 17.36 9.82
CA ASN A 449 28.63 16.53 11.01
C ASN A 449 28.69 15.05 10.62
N ILE A 450 27.93 14.61 9.62
CA ILE A 450 27.99 13.22 9.14
C ILE A 450 29.37 12.90 8.58
N ARG A 451 29.97 13.81 7.81
CA ARG A 451 31.33 13.63 7.27
C ARG A 451 32.40 13.55 8.35
N ASN A 452 32.20 14.20 9.48
CA ASN A 452 33.11 14.23 10.59
C ASN A 452 32.88 13.14 11.66
N GLY A 453 32.10 12.08 11.31
CA GLY A 453 31.89 10.95 12.20
C GLY A 453 30.74 11.12 13.19
N TYR A 454 29.85 12.07 12.98
CA TYR A 454 28.60 12.15 13.73
C TYR A 454 27.65 11.02 13.32
N MET A 455 26.94 10.48 14.29
CA MET A 455 25.95 9.44 14.06
C MET A 455 24.58 10.07 13.78
N LEU A 456 23.99 9.77 12.61
CA LEU A 456 22.65 10.22 12.25
C LEU A 456 21.60 9.37 12.97
N CYS A 457 20.60 10.01 13.56
CA CYS A 457 19.59 9.38 14.41
C CYS A 457 18.20 9.96 14.17
N GLU A 458 17.20 9.20 14.60
CA GLU A 458 15.80 9.63 14.58
C GLU A 458 15.06 9.16 15.83
N ILE A 459 14.13 9.99 16.32
CA ILE A 459 13.11 9.60 17.30
C ILE A 459 11.72 9.89 16.71
N VAL A 460 10.81 8.93 16.81
CA VAL A 460 9.48 8.96 16.19
C VAL A 460 8.43 8.60 17.23
N PHE A 461 7.37 9.36 17.30
CA PHE A 461 6.19 9.13 18.11
C PHE A 461 5.01 8.82 17.19
N GLN A 462 4.46 7.63 17.32
CA GLN A 462 3.33 7.12 16.53
C GLN A 462 2.08 7.09 17.42
N TYR A 463 1.11 7.96 17.18
CA TYR A 463 -0.06 8.12 18.05
C TYR A 463 -1.21 7.20 17.63
N TYR A 464 -1.84 6.56 18.61
CA TYR A 464 -3.11 5.88 18.40
C TYR A 464 -4.22 6.89 18.06
N SER A 465 -5.15 6.47 17.19
CA SER A 465 -6.38 7.24 16.92
C SER A 465 -7.58 6.32 16.70
N PRO A 466 -8.74 6.65 17.23
CA PRO A 466 -10.00 6.11 16.71
C PRO A 466 -10.16 6.55 15.24
N LEU A 467 -10.98 5.83 14.48
CA LEU A 467 -11.32 6.26 13.12
C LEU A 467 -12.10 7.58 13.16
N LEU A 468 -11.77 8.49 12.26
CA LEU A 468 -12.40 9.79 12.14
C LEU A 468 -13.57 9.70 11.14
N ASP A 469 -14.80 9.60 11.61
CA ASP A 469 -15.99 9.43 10.76
C ASP A 469 -16.25 10.57 9.75
N GLY A 470 -15.61 11.73 9.94
CA GLY A 470 -15.64 12.82 8.96
C GLY A 470 -14.72 12.61 7.76
N ASN A 471 -13.76 11.68 7.85
CA ASN A 471 -12.86 11.34 6.76
C ASN A 471 -13.51 10.32 5.83
N TYR A 472 -13.26 10.44 4.51
CA TYR A 472 -13.92 9.55 3.56
C TYR A 472 -13.15 9.38 2.25
N VAL A 473 -13.48 8.30 1.57
CA VAL A 473 -13.21 8.02 0.16
C VAL A 473 -14.55 7.98 -0.56
N ALA A 474 -14.70 8.72 -1.63
CA ALA A 474 -15.91 8.74 -2.45
C ALA A 474 -15.58 8.58 -3.93
N THR A 475 -16.43 7.87 -4.65
CA THR A 475 -16.33 7.73 -6.10
C THR A 475 -16.84 8.99 -6.81
N VAL A 476 -16.42 9.17 -8.06
CA VAL A 476 -16.81 10.30 -8.90
C VAL A 476 -17.83 9.84 -9.94
N GLY A 477 -18.87 10.62 -10.14
CA GLY A 477 -19.96 10.34 -11.09
C GLY A 477 -21.12 9.55 -10.51
N ASP A 478 -22.27 9.63 -11.19
CA ASP A 478 -23.47 8.86 -10.89
C ASP A 478 -24.09 8.37 -12.22
N PRO A 479 -23.92 7.09 -12.58
CA PRO A 479 -23.22 6.02 -11.83
C PRO A 479 -21.71 6.32 -11.69
N PRO A 480 -21.03 5.70 -10.69
CA PRO A 480 -19.60 5.91 -10.46
C PRO A 480 -18.77 5.62 -11.70
N ASN A 481 -17.83 6.52 -12.00
CA ASN A 481 -16.90 6.34 -13.14
C ASN A 481 -15.66 5.55 -12.68
N PRO A 482 -15.47 4.30 -13.14
CA PRO A 482 -14.35 3.47 -12.71
C PRO A 482 -12.98 4.03 -13.11
N ALA A 483 -12.91 4.82 -14.19
CA ALA A 483 -11.67 5.41 -14.68
C ALA A 483 -11.23 6.63 -13.88
N SER A 484 -12.12 7.22 -13.08
CA SER A 484 -11.80 8.42 -12.31
C SER A 484 -11.03 8.09 -11.03
N PRO A 485 -10.08 8.95 -10.62
CA PRO A 485 -9.58 8.96 -9.25
C PRO A 485 -10.74 9.16 -8.27
N VAL A 486 -10.58 8.67 -7.04
CA VAL A 486 -11.56 8.94 -5.99
C VAL A 486 -11.40 10.35 -5.43
N ASN A 487 -12.47 10.92 -4.91
CA ASN A 487 -12.40 12.07 -4.02
C ASN A 487 -12.03 11.59 -2.62
N LEU A 488 -11.05 12.24 -2.00
CA LEU A 488 -10.55 11.87 -0.69
C LEU A 488 -10.55 13.08 0.24
N TYR A 489 -11.21 12.93 1.38
CA TYR A 489 -11.10 13.86 2.49
C TYR A 489 -10.44 13.17 3.68
N MET A 490 -9.33 13.73 4.15
CA MET A 490 -8.60 13.21 5.29
C MET A 490 -8.05 14.35 6.13
N ALA A 491 -8.71 14.58 7.25
CA ALA A 491 -8.21 15.45 8.32
C ALA A 491 -7.28 14.64 9.24
N PRO A 492 -6.24 15.27 9.83
CA PRO A 492 -5.37 14.59 10.78
C PRO A 492 -6.10 14.27 12.09
N ALA A 493 -5.77 13.13 12.68
CA ALA A 493 -6.07 12.90 14.09
C ALA A 493 -5.29 13.89 14.96
N THR A 494 -5.91 14.41 16.00
CA THR A 494 -5.25 15.35 16.91
C THR A 494 -5.16 14.71 18.30
N PRO A 495 -3.96 14.29 18.75
CA PRO A 495 -3.75 13.79 20.10
C PRO A 495 -4.07 14.85 21.16
N SER A 496 -4.38 14.42 22.37
CA SER A 496 -4.65 15.35 23.47
C SER A 496 -3.42 16.20 23.80
N PRO A 497 -3.58 17.42 24.32
CA PRO A 497 -2.45 18.24 24.76
C PRO A 497 -1.53 17.55 25.78
N ALA A 498 -2.07 16.66 26.59
CA ALA A 498 -1.30 15.87 27.54
C ALA A 498 -0.34 14.90 26.84
N LEU A 499 -0.82 14.15 25.83
CA LEU A 499 -0.02 13.25 25.02
C LEU A 499 1.06 14.00 24.24
N LEU A 500 0.73 15.17 23.68
CA LEU A 500 1.70 16.00 22.97
C LEU A 500 2.80 16.49 23.90
N SER A 501 2.44 16.97 25.11
CA SER A 501 3.41 17.44 26.12
C SER A 501 4.28 16.31 26.65
N GLU A 502 3.73 15.10 26.82
CA GLU A 502 4.50 13.94 27.23
C GLU A 502 5.55 13.58 26.18
N ALA A 503 5.16 13.52 24.91
CA ALA A 503 6.10 13.26 23.82
C ALA A 503 7.19 14.31 23.72
N ASP A 504 6.87 15.60 23.88
CA ASP A 504 7.85 16.68 23.90
C ASP A 504 8.85 16.50 25.05
N GLN A 505 8.38 16.13 26.25
CA GLN A 505 9.25 15.91 27.40
C GLN A 505 10.19 14.70 27.18
N ILE A 506 9.66 13.59 26.65
CA ILE A 506 10.48 12.42 26.34
C ILE A 506 11.53 12.76 25.28
N ALA A 507 11.13 13.42 24.20
CA ALA A 507 12.06 13.86 23.17
C ALA A 507 13.16 14.74 23.74
N GLN A 508 12.82 15.73 24.56
CA GLN A 508 13.79 16.61 25.20
C GLN A 508 14.78 15.84 26.08
N ASN A 509 14.31 14.86 26.85
CA ASN A 509 15.18 14.04 27.69
C ASN A 509 16.18 13.24 26.84
N VAL A 510 15.70 12.58 25.78
CA VAL A 510 16.52 11.77 24.87
C VAL A 510 17.54 12.66 24.13
N LEU A 511 17.08 13.75 23.50
CA LEU A 511 17.95 14.66 22.74
C LEU A 511 19.03 15.28 23.62
N THR A 512 18.69 15.69 24.85
CA THR A 512 19.64 16.23 25.81
C THR A 512 20.68 15.19 26.21
N ALA A 513 20.26 13.97 26.51
CA ALA A 513 21.15 12.90 26.97
C ALA A 513 22.13 12.45 25.88
N PHE A 514 21.72 12.51 24.61
CA PHE A 514 22.60 12.21 23.48
C PHE A 514 23.48 13.41 23.03
N ASN A 515 23.41 14.56 23.69
CA ASN A 515 24.03 15.80 23.21
C ASN A 515 23.68 16.09 21.74
N ALA A 516 22.42 15.87 21.41
CA ALA A 516 21.90 15.91 20.04
C ALA A 516 22.07 17.31 19.42
N LEU A 517 22.47 17.33 18.16
CA LEU A 517 22.54 18.53 17.34
C LEU A 517 21.58 18.40 16.14
N PRO A 518 21.10 19.52 15.58
CA PRO A 518 20.23 19.48 14.42
C PRO A 518 20.96 18.92 13.19
N VAL A 519 20.25 18.21 12.34
CA VAL A 519 20.70 17.86 10.99
C VAL A 519 20.77 19.16 10.16
N TYR A 520 21.81 19.29 9.33
CA TYR A 520 21.97 20.46 8.48
C TYR A 520 20.73 20.71 7.60
N GLY A 521 20.29 21.95 7.57
CA GLY A 521 19.11 22.35 6.79
C GLY A 521 17.75 22.10 7.47
N GLU A 522 17.73 21.39 8.62
CA GLU A 522 16.52 21.25 9.43
C GLU A 522 16.39 22.35 10.49
N ASP A 523 15.20 22.46 11.08
CA ASP A 523 14.90 23.41 12.14
C ASP A 523 15.89 23.28 13.32
N PRO A 524 16.68 24.31 13.64
CA PRO A 524 17.63 24.25 14.72
C PRO A 524 17.00 24.26 16.13
N SER A 525 15.70 24.50 16.25
CA SER A 525 15.01 24.50 17.56
C SER A 525 14.94 23.11 18.20
N MET A 526 15.20 22.05 17.45
CA MET A 526 15.08 20.64 17.88
C MET A 526 13.66 20.24 18.33
N ALA A 527 12.66 21.05 18.05
CA ALA A 527 11.26 20.71 18.31
C ALA A 527 10.81 19.51 17.44
N LEU A 528 9.87 18.71 17.95
CA LEU A 528 9.26 17.65 17.18
C LEU A 528 8.50 18.22 15.98
N GLN A 529 8.75 17.67 14.81
CA GLN A 529 8.04 17.98 13.56
C GLN A 529 6.84 17.03 13.40
N ILE A 530 5.87 17.42 12.60
CA ILE A 530 4.72 16.59 12.24
C ILE A 530 4.95 16.05 10.84
N ALA A 531 4.85 14.73 10.68
CA ALA A 531 4.91 14.11 9.37
C ALA A 531 3.65 14.41 8.54
N ALA A 532 3.80 14.46 7.22
CA ALA A 532 2.67 14.60 6.32
C ALA A 532 1.72 13.40 6.46
N ILE A 533 0.40 13.67 6.42
CA ILE A 533 -0.62 12.62 6.47
C ILE A 533 -0.46 11.71 5.25
N GLY A 534 -0.44 10.41 5.47
CA GLY A 534 -0.17 9.41 4.43
C GLY A 534 1.32 9.22 4.13
N GLY A 535 2.21 10.01 4.72
CA GLY A 535 3.65 9.90 4.49
C GLY A 535 4.28 8.59 4.96
N VAL A 536 3.61 7.86 5.85
CA VAL A 536 4.03 6.52 6.32
C VAL A 536 3.17 5.40 5.74
N ALA A 537 2.13 5.74 5.01
CA ALA A 537 1.25 4.78 4.31
C ALA A 537 0.55 3.78 5.25
N HIS A 538 0.10 4.24 6.42
CA HIS A 538 -0.61 3.43 7.43
C HIS A 538 -2.11 3.75 7.49
N GLU A 539 -2.68 4.31 6.43
CA GLU A 539 -4.11 4.57 6.35
C GLU A 539 -4.94 3.29 6.50
N VAL A 540 -6.03 3.39 7.27
CA VAL A 540 -6.92 2.28 7.67
C VAL A 540 -8.39 2.68 7.62
N GLY A 541 -9.31 1.73 7.75
CA GLY A 541 -10.66 1.93 8.29
C GLY A 541 -11.81 2.11 7.31
N THR A 542 -11.58 2.15 5.99
CA THR A 542 -12.64 2.39 4.99
C THR A 542 -13.64 1.22 4.81
N LEU A 543 -13.26 0.01 5.25
CA LEU A 543 -14.10 -1.19 5.27
C LEU A 543 -14.04 -1.83 6.67
N ARG A 544 -14.06 -0.98 7.71
CA ARG A 544 -13.83 -1.36 9.11
C ARG A 544 -14.61 -2.58 9.57
N MET A 545 -13.94 -3.45 10.31
CA MET A 545 -14.60 -4.57 10.97
C MET A 545 -15.32 -4.14 12.25
N ALA A 546 -16.41 -4.85 12.60
CA ALA A 546 -17.02 -4.77 13.90
C ALA A 546 -17.65 -6.12 14.29
N GLY A 547 -17.55 -6.48 15.58
CA GLY A 547 -18.11 -7.74 16.08
C GLY A 547 -19.62 -7.69 16.33
N ASP A 548 -20.20 -6.50 16.40
CA ASP A 548 -21.61 -6.25 16.70
C ASP A 548 -22.48 -5.96 15.46
N GLY A 549 -21.91 -6.08 14.26
CA GLY A 549 -22.59 -5.84 12.99
C GLY A 549 -22.70 -4.35 12.61
N THR A 550 -22.00 -3.44 13.29
CA THR A 550 -21.99 -2.00 12.97
C THR A 550 -20.90 -1.60 11.98
N GLY A 551 -20.03 -2.54 11.59
CA GLY A 551 -18.97 -2.35 10.61
C GLY A 551 -19.44 -2.49 9.17
N VAL A 552 -18.47 -2.64 8.27
CA VAL A 552 -18.63 -3.06 6.87
C VAL A 552 -18.42 -4.56 6.75
N VAL A 553 -17.39 -5.07 7.41
CA VAL A 553 -17.11 -6.50 7.51
C VAL A 553 -17.28 -6.98 8.95
N ASP A 554 -17.54 -8.27 9.12
CA ASP A 554 -17.60 -8.94 10.42
C ASP A 554 -16.18 -9.31 10.93
N ALA A 555 -16.13 -10.00 12.08
CA ALA A 555 -14.88 -10.48 12.67
C ALA A 555 -14.13 -11.50 11.79
N ASP A 556 -14.80 -12.12 10.82
CA ASP A 556 -14.24 -13.06 9.87
C ASP A 556 -13.86 -12.40 8.54
N LEU A 557 -13.82 -11.07 8.52
CA LEU A 557 -13.50 -10.23 7.38
C LEU A 557 -14.50 -10.34 6.21
N LYS A 558 -15.67 -10.91 6.46
CA LYS A 558 -16.72 -11.08 5.47
C LYS A 558 -17.63 -9.85 5.42
N PHE A 559 -17.92 -9.33 4.24
CA PHE A 559 -18.87 -8.23 4.07
C PHE A 559 -20.24 -8.59 4.61
N LEU A 560 -20.84 -7.68 5.37
CA LEU A 560 -22.17 -7.86 5.93
C LEU A 560 -23.21 -7.97 4.82
N GLY A 561 -24.07 -8.99 4.93
CA GLY A 561 -25.10 -9.27 3.92
C GLY A 561 -24.61 -10.07 2.71
N TYR A 562 -23.34 -10.48 2.64
CA TYR A 562 -22.81 -11.31 1.57
C TYR A 562 -22.37 -12.69 2.06
N GLN A 563 -22.47 -13.69 1.17
CA GLN A 563 -22.13 -15.08 1.52
C GLN A 563 -20.64 -15.36 1.38
N ASN A 564 -19.97 -14.76 0.39
CA ASN A 564 -18.66 -15.16 -0.11
C ASN A 564 -17.81 -13.98 -0.62
N LEU A 565 -18.03 -12.79 -0.05
CA LEU A 565 -17.24 -11.59 -0.31
C LEU A 565 -16.52 -11.16 0.95
N TYR A 566 -15.21 -10.89 0.85
CA TYR A 566 -14.34 -10.58 1.98
C TYR A 566 -13.45 -9.38 1.66
N ALA A 567 -12.87 -8.77 2.69
CA ALA A 567 -11.78 -7.80 2.54
C ALA A 567 -10.61 -8.18 3.45
N CYS A 568 -9.36 -8.06 2.95
CA CYS A 568 -8.17 -8.39 3.73
C CYS A 568 -6.99 -7.46 3.38
N ASP A 569 -7.11 -6.21 3.79
CA ASP A 569 -6.09 -5.18 3.77
C ASP A 569 -6.33 -4.21 4.94
N ASN A 570 -5.59 -3.13 5.01
CA ASN A 570 -5.72 -2.17 6.12
C ASN A 570 -7.12 -1.50 6.20
N SER A 571 -7.93 -1.57 5.16
CA SER A 571 -9.29 -1.01 5.18
C SER A 571 -10.17 -1.60 6.28
N VAL A 572 -9.89 -2.85 6.70
CA VAL A 572 -10.71 -3.57 7.69
C VAL A 572 -10.41 -3.19 9.14
N PHE A 573 -9.35 -2.43 9.41
CA PHE A 573 -8.96 -2.05 10.76
C PHE A 573 -10.02 -1.14 11.41
N PRO A 574 -10.44 -1.41 12.65
CA PRO A 574 -11.46 -0.60 13.34
C PRO A 574 -10.89 0.65 14.01
N VAL A 575 -9.57 0.78 14.05
CA VAL A 575 -8.81 1.91 14.61
C VAL A 575 -7.54 2.12 13.84
N SER A 576 -6.92 3.30 13.94
CA SER A 576 -5.54 3.54 13.53
C SER A 576 -4.62 3.26 14.72
N PRO A 577 -3.93 2.11 14.76
CA PRO A 577 -3.11 1.72 15.91
C PRO A 577 -1.85 2.59 16.00
N ALA A 578 -1.25 2.66 17.18
CA ALA A 578 0.08 3.27 17.34
C ALA A 578 1.17 2.44 16.64
N ALA A 579 1.06 1.13 16.72
CA ALA A 579 1.97 0.20 16.06
C ALA A 579 1.75 0.13 14.54
N ASN A 580 2.82 -0.18 13.78
CA ASN A 580 2.74 -0.41 12.33
C ASN A 580 1.79 -1.57 12.02
N PRO A 581 0.91 -1.47 11.00
CA PRO A 581 -0.19 -2.42 10.81
C PRO A 581 0.20 -3.74 10.15
N SER A 582 1.37 -3.84 9.52
CA SER A 582 1.71 -4.94 8.58
C SER A 582 1.67 -6.33 9.22
N LEU A 583 2.23 -6.50 10.43
CA LEU A 583 2.22 -7.82 11.12
C LEU A 583 0.80 -8.28 11.44
N THR A 584 -0.04 -7.36 11.92
CA THR A 584 -1.44 -7.63 12.22
C THR A 584 -2.20 -8.00 10.95
N LEU A 585 -1.96 -7.29 9.85
CA LEU A 585 -2.57 -7.63 8.56
C LEU A 585 -2.18 -9.03 8.08
N VAL A 586 -0.91 -9.41 8.21
CA VAL A 586 -0.45 -10.77 7.88
C VAL A 586 -1.17 -11.82 8.74
N ALA A 587 -1.31 -11.57 10.05
CA ALA A 587 -2.05 -12.48 10.93
C ALA A 587 -3.53 -12.61 10.51
N LEU A 588 -4.17 -11.51 10.09
CA LEU A 588 -5.54 -11.54 9.57
C LEU A 588 -5.65 -12.34 8.26
N ALA A 589 -4.67 -12.21 7.37
CA ALA A 589 -4.62 -12.97 6.11
C ALA A 589 -4.51 -14.48 6.36
N LEU A 590 -3.65 -14.90 7.30
CA LEU A 590 -3.52 -16.29 7.69
C LEU A 590 -4.80 -16.85 8.34
N ARG A 591 -5.45 -16.03 9.19
CA ARG A 591 -6.75 -16.40 9.80
C ARG A 591 -7.83 -16.59 8.73
N LEU A 592 -7.94 -15.67 7.77
CA LEU A 592 -8.90 -15.77 6.68
C LEU A 592 -8.60 -16.99 5.79
N ALA A 593 -7.34 -17.26 5.46
CA ALA A 593 -6.96 -18.45 4.70
C ALA A 593 -7.43 -19.74 5.38
N SER A 594 -7.22 -19.85 6.68
CA SER A 594 -7.68 -21.01 7.47
C SER A 594 -9.21 -21.17 7.43
N GLN A 595 -9.96 -20.09 7.48
CA GLN A 595 -11.43 -20.12 7.39
C GLN A 595 -11.92 -20.56 6.01
N LEU A 596 -11.35 -20.01 4.94
CA LEU A 596 -11.73 -20.33 3.57
C LEU A 596 -11.41 -21.78 3.20
N THR A 597 -10.34 -22.35 3.73
CA THR A 597 -9.97 -23.75 3.50
C THR A 597 -10.86 -24.73 4.28
N GLN A 598 -11.29 -24.40 5.48
CA GLN A 598 -12.20 -25.23 6.28
C GLN A 598 -13.59 -25.31 5.65
N THR A 599 -14.09 -24.23 5.08
CA THR A 599 -15.38 -24.20 4.38
C THR A 599 -15.35 -24.97 3.06
N SER A 600 -14.18 -25.14 2.45
CA SER A 600 -14.00 -25.89 1.19
C SER A 600 -13.86 -27.42 1.40
N GLY A 601 -13.86 -27.92 2.63
CA GLY A 601 -13.75 -29.35 2.95
C GLY A 601 -12.34 -29.93 2.78
N THR A 602 -11.33 -29.10 2.58
CA THR A 602 -9.92 -29.52 2.52
C THR A 602 -9.31 -29.36 3.92
N PRO A 603 -8.85 -30.42 4.60
CA PRO A 603 -8.22 -30.28 5.90
C PRO A 603 -6.88 -29.53 5.77
N PRO A 604 -6.54 -28.63 6.70
CA PRO A 604 -5.23 -27.99 6.71
C PRO A 604 -4.15 -29.05 6.95
N SER A 605 -3.10 -29.01 6.14
CA SER A 605 -1.92 -29.88 6.23
C SER A 605 -0.99 -29.46 7.36
#